data_42cfdd22d511eec1df4f5312b1736f5d
#
_entry.id   42cfdd22d511eec1df4f5312b1736f5d
#
_cell.length_a   1.000
_cell.length_b   1.000
_cell.length_c   1.000
_cell.angle_alpha   90.00
_cell.angle_beta   90.00
_cell.angle_gamma   90.00
#
_symmetry.space_group_name_H-M   'P 1'
#
loop_
_entity.id
_entity.type
_entity.pdbx_description
1 polymer ?
#
loop_
_entity_poly.entity_id
_entity_poly.type
_entity_poly.pdbx_seq_one_letter_code
_entity_poly.pdbx_strand_id
1 'polypeptide(L)'
;MLTLLLLGCASCLLISGCTEKEKAATEENTNQEQTTNAVVQEVKLSKYIKLGDYKGLDVKTEVKEVTDEDINSTVQIALQKNPISKKGKAKTGDTVVLDYTGTYKGETVPGAEAKGISQIVGADFYIDGVADKLKGVKKGDTFIVKSKLTDAIFGDYVGKKATFSFTVKDVQKTLSEPTDAWVKKCVDGCSTVEEYKASIREDLEKQNKEKAEQEAKQEAWDTVMKNSEVHEYPETILAIGEQMYDDLLRRYADTANTDEDGYLETIGVSKEENKKKREEYAKDIAKRIMVCNAICEKEGFEVGDEGYQEELKAMEEKNSMTEEQLVADYGEDELEQSIQMNRVVALIMAEAKK
;
A
#
# COMPACT_ATOMS: atom_id res chain seq x y z
N MET A 1 14.33 -8.32 -14.32
CA MET A 1 14.53 -8.11 -12.88
C MET A 1 13.17 -8.01 -12.21
N LEU A 2 12.34 -9.04 -12.31
CA LEU A 2 10.95 -9.06 -11.81
C LEU A 2 10.65 -10.34 -10.99
N THR A 3 11.68 -11.01 -10.51
CA THR A 3 11.57 -12.34 -9.85
C THR A 3 11.36 -12.25 -8.33
N LEU A 4 11.12 -11.05 -7.77
CA LEU A 4 11.04 -10.84 -6.30
C LEU A 4 9.63 -10.62 -5.75
N LEU A 5 8.58 -10.63 -6.57
CA LEU A 5 7.24 -10.20 -6.14
C LEU A 5 6.37 -11.29 -5.49
N LEU A 6 6.71 -12.56 -5.62
CA LEU A 6 5.96 -13.65 -4.98
C LEU A 6 6.44 -14.03 -3.57
N LEU A 7 7.60 -13.55 -3.13
CA LEU A 7 8.14 -13.83 -1.79
C LEU A 7 7.88 -12.73 -0.75
N GLY A 8 7.33 -11.59 -1.17
CA GLY A 8 7.20 -10.40 -0.32
C GLY A 8 5.94 -10.31 0.55
N CYS A 9 4.95 -11.19 0.39
CA CYS A 9 3.66 -11.05 1.06
C CYS A 9 3.38 -12.03 2.22
N ALA A 10 4.33 -12.87 2.60
CA ALA A 10 4.20 -13.69 3.80
C ALA A 10 4.23 -12.88 5.13
N SER A 11 4.53 -11.57 5.04
CA SER A 11 4.55 -10.65 6.19
C SER A 11 3.19 -10.02 6.51
N CYS A 12 2.14 -10.28 5.74
CA CYS A 12 0.84 -9.60 5.86
C CYS A 12 -0.16 -10.24 6.82
N LEU A 13 0.26 -11.14 7.70
CA LEU A 13 -0.57 -11.53 8.85
C LEU A 13 -0.51 -10.51 10.00
N LEU A 14 0.36 -9.51 9.91
CA LEU A 14 0.26 -8.29 10.72
C LEU A 14 -0.53 -7.29 9.88
N ILE A 15 -1.83 -7.11 10.17
CA ILE A 15 -2.69 -6.14 9.49
C ILE A 15 -2.09 -4.74 9.68
N SER A 16 -1.22 -4.35 8.76
CA SER A 16 -0.74 -2.99 8.64
C SER A 16 -1.63 -2.29 7.64
N GLY A 17 -2.51 -1.42 8.14
CA GLY A 17 -3.53 -0.76 7.33
C GLY A 17 -2.94 0.04 6.18
N CYS A 18 -3.20 -0.42 4.96
CA CYS A 18 -3.19 0.41 3.76
C CYS A 18 -4.54 0.19 3.08
N THR A 19 -5.42 1.18 3.26
CA THR A 19 -6.73 1.20 2.62
C THR A 19 -6.59 1.73 1.20
N GLU A 20 -6.72 0.86 0.21
CA GLU A 20 -7.28 1.23 -1.09
C GLU A 20 -8.56 0.43 -1.30
N LYS A 21 -9.67 1.17 -1.44
CA LYS A 21 -11.00 0.61 -1.65
C LYS A 21 -11.14 0.13 -3.09
N GLU A 22 -11.18 -1.17 -3.31
CA GLU A 22 -11.85 -1.74 -4.48
C GLU A 22 -12.97 -2.66 -4.03
N LYS A 23 -14.17 -2.38 -4.56
CA LYS A 23 -15.37 -3.19 -4.33
C LYS A 23 -15.26 -4.47 -5.12
N ALA A 24 -15.12 -5.60 -4.46
CA ALA A 24 -15.33 -6.90 -5.06
C ALA A 24 -16.82 -7.27 -5.00
N ALA A 25 -17.36 -7.73 -6.12
CA ALA A 25 -18.72 -8.24 -6.24
C ALA A 25 -18.79 -9.65 -5.67
N THR A 26 -19.75 -9.86 -4.77
CA THR A 26 -20.05 -11.13 -4.14
C THR A 26 -20.87 -12.01 -5.08
N GLU A 27 -20.37 -13.16 -5.49
CA GLU A 27 -21.18 -14.28 -5.95
C GLU A 27 -21.20 -15.35 -4.87
N GLU A 28 -22.41 -15.68 -4.41
CA GLU A 28 -22.69 -16.75 -3.44
C GLU A 28 -22.26 -18.11 -3.99
N ASN A 29 -21.31 -18.75 -3.32
CA ASN A 29 -21.03 -20.17 -3.50
C ASN A 29 -21.20 -20.88 -2.16
N THR A 30 -22.41 -21.42 -1.92
CA THR A 30 -22.75 -22.24 -0.76
C THR A 30 -22.14 -23.63 -0.88
N ASN A 31 -20.94 -23.81 -0.33
CA ASN A 31 -20.43 -25.11 0.10
C ASN A 31 -20.07 -25.00 1.57
N GLN A 32 -20.45 -26.03 2.36
CA GLN A 32 -20.11 -26.13 3.78
C GLN A 32 -18.57 -26.19 3.93
N GLU A 33 -17.94 -25.03 4.08
CA GLU A 33 -16.55 -24.92 4.49
C GLU A 33 -16.49 -25.19 6.00
N GLN A 34 -15.74 -26.23 6.39
CA GLN A 34 -15.27 -26.37 7.77
C GLN A 34 -14.34 -25.20 8.02
N THR A 35 -14.61 -24.41 9.07
CA THR A 35 -13.79 -23.23 9.38
C THR A 35 -12.35 -23.62 9.67
N THR A 36 -11.40 -22.80 9.30
CA THR A 36 -9.95 -23.00 9.48
C THR A 36 -9.62 -23.32 10.94
N ASN A 37 -10.24 -22.62 11.87
CA ASN A 37 -10.04 -22.83 13.30
C ASN A 37 -10.63 -24.12 13.81
N ALA A 38 -11.81 -24.57 13.32
CA ALA A 38 -12.38 -25.86 13.67
C ALA A 38 -11.47 -27.01 13.23
N VAL A 39 -10.88 -26.90 12.04
CA VAL A 39 -9.93 -27.90 11.50
C VAL A 39 -8.65 -27.96 12.34
N VAL A 40 -8.15 -26.81 12.80
CA VAL A 40 -6.90 -26.74 13.60
C VAL A 40 -7.13 -27.21 15.05
N GLN A 41 -8.29 -26.91 15.63
CA GLN A 41 -8.63 -27.34 17.00
C GLN A 41 -8.77 -28.86 17.16
N GLU A 42 -9.14 -29.59 16.10
CA GLU A 42 -9.19 -31.06 16.13
C GLU A 42 -7.82 -31.72 16.10
N VAL A 43 -6.76 -30.99 15.76
CA VAL A 43 -5.39 -31.51 15.61
C VAL A 43 -4.56 -31.24 16.87
N LYS A 44 -4.14 -32.31 17.55
CA LYS A 44 -3.14 -32.17 18.65
C LYS A 44 -1.77 -31.78 18.10
N LEU A 45 -1.52 -30.47 18.04
CA LEU A 45 -0.32 -29.90 17.43
C LEU A 45 0.99 -30.36 18.07
N SER A 46 0.99 -30.69 19.36
CA SER A 46 2.17 -31.23 20.07
C SER A 46 2.77 -32.51 19.48
N LYS A 47 2.02 -33.23 18.61
CA LYS A 47 2.53 -34.39 17.87
C LYS A 47 3.30 -34.04 16.61
N TYR A 48 3.02 -32.87 16.05
CA TYR A 48 3.50 -32.46 14.73
C TYR A 48 4.57 -31.38 14.81
N ILE A 49 4.62 -30.64 15.93
CA ILE A 49 5.55 -29.52 16.10
C ILE A 49 6.24 -29.55 17.46
N LYS A 50 7.53 -29.28 17.44
CA LYS A 50 8.32 -28.94 18.62
C LYS A 50 8.51 -27.43 18.65
N LEU A 51 7.81 -26.74 19.56
CA LEU A 51 7.98 -25.31 19.76
C LEU A 51 9.39 -25.00 20.24
N GLY A 52 10.01 -24.01 19.61
CA GLY A 52 11.21 -23.36 20.10
C GLY A 52 10.93 -22.42 21.27
N ASP A 53 12.00 -21.83 21.80
CA ASP A 53 11.86 -20.78 22.80
C ASP A 53 11.20 -19.54 22.17
N TYR A 54 10.09 -19.13 22.76
CA TYR A 54 9.33 -17.93 22.38
C TYR A 54 9.23 -16.89 23.49
N LYS A 55 9.76 -17.18 24.68
CA LYS A 55 9.92 -16.25 25.83
C LYS A 55 11.40 -15.96 26.05
N GLY A 56 11.69 -14.77 26.53
CA GLY A 56 13.06 -14.37 26.86
C GLY A 56 13.97 -14.20 25.66
N LEU A 57 13.40 -13.87 24.49
CA LEU A 57 14.17 -13.56 23.29
C LEU A 57 14.94 -12.24 23.45
N ASP A 58 16.11 -12.15 22.83
CA ASP A 58 16.87 -10.90 22.73
C ASP A 58 16.35 -10.13 21.50
N VAL A 59 15.42 -9.20 21.74
CA VAL A 59 14.78 -8.41 20.70
C VAL A 59 15.17 -6.94 20.88
N LYS A 60 15.74 -6.34 19.83
CA LYS A 60 16.15 -4.95 19.86
C LYS A 60 15.18 -4.08 19.07
N THR A 61 14.74 -2.99 19.69
CA THR A 61 13.96 -1.96 19.01
C THR A 61 14.88 -0.79 18.73
N GLU A 62 15.41 -0.72 17.51
CA GLU A 62 16.32 0.36 17.09
C GLU A 62 15.52 1.44 16.37
N VAL A 63 15.21 2.53 17.09
CA VAL A 63 14.49 3.68 16.50
C VAL A 63 15.49 4.57 15.78
N LYS A 64 15.29 4.77 14.47
CA LYS A 64 16.11 5.71 13.67
C LYS A 64 15.86 7.14 14.15
N GLU A 65 16.93 7.87 14.44
CA GLU A 65 16.85 9.30 14.77
C GLU A 65 16.43 10.12 13.55
N VAL A 66 15.59 11.14 13.78
CA VAL A 66 15.16 12.07 12.74
C VAL A 66 16.21 13.17 12.59
N THR A 67 16.77 13.29 11.40
CA THR A 67 17.78 14.31 11.07
C THR A 67 17.12 15.56 10.48
N ASP A 68 17.85 16.68 10.49
CA ASP A 68 17.42 17.90 9.80
C ASP A 68 17.34 17.72 8.27
N GLU A 69 18.08 16.76 7.71
CA GLU A 69 17.99 16.38 6.29
C GLU A 69 16.66 15.69 5.98
N ASP A 70 16.19 14.78 6.84
CA ASP A 70 14.88 14.14 6.70
C ASP A 70 13.76 15.21 6.72
N ILE A 71 13.82 16.15 7.66
CA ILE A 71 12.85 17.25 7.76
C ILE A 71 12.91 18.13 6.51
N ASN A 72 14.08 18.56 6.08
CA ASN A 72 14.21 19.42 4.90
C ASN A 72 13.75 18.70 3.63
N SER A 73 13.98 17.39 3.50
CA SER A 73 13.49 16.60 2.38
C SER A 73 11.96 16.59 2.33
N THR A 74 11.28 16.42 3.47
CA THR A 74 9.83 16.49 3.59
C THR A 74 9.31 17.89 3.22
N VAL A 75 9.97 18.96 3.70
CA VAL A 75 9.65 20.34 3.34
C VAL A 75 9.78 20.57 1.83
N GLN A 76 10.85 20.06 1.18
CA GLN A 76 11.04 20.22 -0.26
C GLN A 76 9.95 19.52 -1.07
N ILE A 77 9.52 18.34 -0.66
CA ILE A 77 8.38 17.64 -1.29
C ILE A 77 7.10 18.45 -1.16
N ALA A 78 6.84 19.03 0.01
CA ALA A 78 5.66 19.86 0.25
C ALA A 78 5.69 21.15 -0.59
N LEU A 79 6.83 21.79 -0.74
CA LEU A 79 7.03 22.97 -1.60
C LEU A 79 6.76 22.66 -3.08
N GLN A 80 7.19 21.49 -3.56
CA GLN A 80 6.95 21.05 -4.94
C GLN A 80 5.46 20.78 -5.18
N LYS A 81 4.77 20.19 -4.22
CA LYS A 81 3.32 19.91 -4.31
C LYS A 81 2.45 21.17 -4.20
N ASN A 82 2.95 22.22 -3.54
CA ASN A 82 2.21 23.44 -3.24
C ASN A 82 2.90 24.70 -3.80
N PRO A 83 3.02 24.84 -5.13
CA PRO A 83 3.59 26.04 -5.74
C PRO A 83 2.67 27.24 -5.51
N ILE A 84 3.24 28.44 -5.45
CA ILE A 84 2.49 29.69 -5.23
C ILE A 84 2.33 30.48 -6.52
N SER A 85 1.15 31.13 -6.68
CA SER A 85 0.91 32.06 -7.78
C SER A 85 1.96 33.16 -7.81
N LYS A 86 2.42 33.48 -8.99
CA LYS A 86 3.39 34.58 -9.21
C LYS A 86 2.85 35.56 -10.26
N LYS A 87 3.25 36.81 -10.15
CA LYS A 87 3.02 37.81 -11.20
C LYS A 87 4.12 37.72 -12.27
N GLY A 88 3.74 37.96 -13.52
CA GLY A 88 4.68 38.06 -14.63
C GLY A 88 4.77 36.84 -15.51
N LYS A 89 5.85 36.73 -16.28
CA LYS A 89 6.03 35.68 -17.28
C LYS A 89 6.52 34.38 -16.68
N ALA A 90 6.01 33.26 -17.21
CA ALA A 90 6.47 31.93 -16.87
C ALA A 90 7.93 31.70 -17.34
N LYS A 91 8.75 31.09 -16.49
CA LYS A 91 10.14 30.71 -16.74
C LYS A 91 10.28 29.20 -16.65
N THR A 92 11.35 28.66 -17.19
CA THR A 92 11.69 27.24 -16.98
C THR A 92 11.69 26.88 -15.49
N GLY A 93 11.00 25.80 -15.12
CA GLY A 93 10.79 25.35 -13.74
C GLY A 93 9.57 25.94 -13.04
N ASP A 94 8.92 26.98 -13.59
CA ASP A 94 7.61 27.43 -13.11
C ASP A 94 6.51 26.44 -13.49
N THR A 95 5.41 26.44 -12.77
CA THR A 95 4.19 25.68 -13.10
C THR A 95 3.18 26.61 -13.77
N VAL A 96 2.62 26.20 -14.89
CA VAL A 96 1.51 26.89 -15.57
C VAL A 96 0.26 26.06 -15.43
N VAL A 97 -0.81 26.67 -14.92
CA VAL A 97 -2.14 26.07 -14.85
C VAL A 97 -2.92 26.42 -16.11
N LEU A 98 -3.41 25.41 -16.81
CA LEU A 98 -4.01 25.52 -18.13
C LEU A 98 -5.42 24.95 -18.16
N ASP A 99 -6.31 25.61 -18.91
CA ASP A 99 -7.48 24.98 -19.50
C ASP A 99 -7.22 24.79 -20.99
N TYR A 100 -7.71 23.72 -21.59
CA TYR A 100 -7.66 23.55 -23.04
C TYR A 100 -8.90 22.85 -23.60
N THR A 101 -9.16 23.07 -24.88
CA THR A 101 -10.17 22.38 -25.67
C THR A 101 -9.58 22.08 -27.05
N GLY A 102 -9.68 20.80 -27.46
CA GLY A 102 -9.28 20.32 -28.80
C GLY A 102 -10.46 20.22 -29.75
N THR A 103 -10.30 20.75 -30.96
CA THR A 103 -11.33 20.70 -31.99
C THR A 103 -10.81 20.09 -33.31
N TYR A 104 -11.69 19.36 -34.02
CA TYR A 104 -11.43 18.85 -35.35
C TYR A 104 -12.55 19.32 -36.27
N LYS A 105 -12.19 20.05 -37.37
CA LYS A 105 -13.15 20.66 -38.31
C LYS A 105 -14.20 21.54 -37.63
N GLY A 106 -13.89 22.16 -36.49
CA GLY A 106 -14.78 23.06 -35.76
C GLY A 106 -15.62 22.39 -34.65
N GLU A 107 -15.61 21.07 -34.56
CA GLU A 107 -16.32 20.32 -33.52
C GLU A 107 -15.35 19.90 -32.42
N THR A 108 -15.80 19.91 -31.15
CA THR A 108 -15.00 19.45 -30.00
C THR A 108 -14.77 17.96 -30.11
N VAL A 109 -13.51 17.53 -29.94
CA VAL A 109 -13.16 16.13 -29.92
C VAL A 109 -13.41 15.57 -28.49
N PRO A 110 -14.21 14.51 -28.37
CA PRO A 110 -14.40 13.85 -27.06
C PRO A 110 -13.04 13.46 -26.43
N GLY A 111 -12.88 13.75 -25.15
CA GLY A 111 -11.62 13.49 -24.42
C GLY A 111 -10.49 14.50 -24.69
N ALA A 112 -10.67 15.47 -25.60
CA ALA A 112 -9.65 16.48 -25.93
C ALA A 112 -9.88 17.81 -25.18
N GLU A 113 -10.41 17.77 -23.98
CA GLU A 113 -10.57 18.96 -23.14
C GLU A 113 -10.17 18.67 -21.69
N ALA A 114 -9.60 19.65 -21.03
CA ALA A 114 -9.37 19.60 -19.60
C ALA A 114 -9.28 21.00 -19.00
N LYS A 115 -9.51 21.09 -17.68
CA LYS A 115 -9.44 22.32 -16.89
C LYS A 115 -8.51 22.17 -15.72
N GLY A 116 -7.77 23.24 -15.41
CA GLY A 116 -6.92 23.31 -14.24
C GLY A 116 -5.69 22.40 -14.26
N ILE A 117 -5.22 21.99 -15.45
CA ILE A 117 -4.06 21.12 -15.57
C ILE A 117 -2.80 21.90 -15.22
N SER A 118 -1.96 21.32 -14.36
CA SER A 118 -0.67 21.88 -14.00
C SER A 118 0.44 21.31 -14.86
N GLN A 119 1.24 22.16 -15.50
CA GLN A 119 2.38 21.80 -16.34
C GLN A 119 3.63 22.56 -15.96
N ILE A 120 4.73 21.86 -15.78
CA ILE A 120 6.04 22.47 -15.52
C ILE A 120 6.62 22.98 -16.84
N VAL A 121 7.05 24.24 -16.86
CA VAL A 121 7.68 24.88 -18.04
C VAL A 121 9.06 24.27 -18.26
N GLY A 122 9.23 23.68 -19.46
CA GLY A 122 10.47 22.96 -19.84
C GLY A 122 10.41 21.45 -19.66
N ALA A 123 9.31 20.92 -19.13
CA ALA A 123 9.01 19.50 -19.18
C ALA A 123 8.13 19.19 -20.40
N ASP A 124 8.18 17.93 -20.88
CA ASP A 124 7.38 17.46 -21.97
C ASP A 124 5.87 17.49 -21.63
N PHE A 125 5.07 17.72 -22.63
CA PHE A 125 3.61 17.70 -22.52
C PHE A 125 3.06 16.69 -23.54
N TYR A 126 2.01 15.97 -23.16
CA TYR A 126 1.42 14.90 -23.99
C TYR A 126 0.77 15.38 -25.31
N ILE A 127 0.57 16.71 -25.49
CA ILE A 127 0.18 17.32 -26.77
C ILE A 127 1.41 18.00 -27.37
N ASP A 128 1.90 17.49 -28.49
CA ASP A 128 3.09 18.01 -29.16
C ASP A 128 3.00 19.50 -29.45
N GLY A 129 4.09 20.23 -29.20
CA GLY A 129 4.23 21.67 -29.47
C GLY A 129 3.66 22.58 -28.37
N VAL A 130 3.11 22.05 -27.28
CA VAL A 130 2.64 22.85 -26.13
C VAL A 130 3.81 23.29 -25.28
N ALA A 131 4.76 22.40 -24.97
CA ALA A 131 5.90 22.69 -24.10
C ALA A 131 6.67 23.95 -24.54
N ASP A 132 6.89 24.13 -25.84
CA ASP A 132 7.59 25.30 -26.42
C ASP A 132 6.80 26.62 -26.24
N LYS A 133 5.48 26.54 -26.12
CA LYS A 133 4.60 27.71 -25.97
C LYS A 133 4.49 28.20 -24.53
N LEU A 134 4.85 27.38 -23.54
CA LEU A 134 4.67 27.72 -22.13
C LEU A 134 5.67 28.75 -21.61
N LYS A 135 6.85 28.82 -22.20
CA LYS A 135 7.87 29.79 -21.77
C LYS A 135 7.46 31.21 -22.13
N GLY A 136 7.35 32.07 -21.14
CA GLY A 136 7.03 33.48 -21.32
C GLY A 136 5.55 33.83 -21.27
N VAL A 137 4.65 32.85 -21.12
CA VAL A 137 3.21 33.11 -20.95
C VAL A 137 2.91 33.75 -19.61
N LYS A 138 1.78 34.43 -19.50
CA LYS A 138 1.22 35.06 -18.30
C LYS A 138 -0.20 34.53 -18.05
N LYS A 139 -0.66 34.70 -16.84
CA LYS A 139 -2.08 34.49 -16.51
C LYS A 139 -2.99 35.30 -17.44
N GLY A 140 -3.97 34.63 -18.04
CA GLY A 140 -4.93 35.18 -19.01
C GLY A 140 -4.49 35.06 -20.47
N ASP A 141 -3.23 34.69 -20.76
CA ASP A 141 -2.80 34.46 -22.13
C ASP A 141 -3.51 33.26 -22.73
N THR A 142 -3.73 33.32 -24.04
CA THR A 142 -4.28 32.22 -24.87
C THR A 142 -3.31 31.89 -26.00
N PHE A 143 -3.22 30.60 -26.34
CA PHE A 143 -2.44 30.18 -27.51
C PHE A 143 -3.04 28.94 -28.15
N ILE A 144 -2.69 28.73 -29.43
CA ILE A 144 -3.18 27.61 -30.20
C ILE A 144 -2.03 26.71 -30.62
N VAL A 145 -2.27 25.38 -30.52
CA VAL A 145 -1.37 24.34 -31.01
C VAL A 145 -2.16 23.41 -31.95
N LYS A 146 -1.54 22.99 -33.03
CA LYS A 146 -2.08 21.95 -33.91
C LYS A 146 -1.27 20.69 -33.72
N SER A 147 -1.88 19.65 -33.18
CA SER A 147 -1.22 18.38 -32.89
C SER A 147 -2.02 17.20 -33.43
N LYS A 148 -1.33 16.10 -33.71
CA LYS A 148 -1.94 14.84 -34.12
C LYS A 148 -2.46 14.13 -32.86
N LEU A 149 -3.69 13.64 -32.93
CA LEU A 149 -4.26 12.81 -31.85
C LEU A 149 -3.67 11.41 -31.95
N THR A 150 -2.90 11.02 -30.92
CA THR A 150 -2.17 9.73 -30.92
C THR A 150 -2.68 8.75 -29.87
N ASP A 151 -3.42 9.25 -28.87
CA ASP A 151 -3.93 8.43 -27.78
C ASP A 151 -5.23 7.73 -28.17
N ALA A 152 -5.40 6.49 -27.73
CA ALA A 152 -6.58 5.67 -27.97
C ALA A 152 -7.87 6.26 -27.38
N ILE A 153 -7.78 7.13 -26.35
CA ILE A 153 -8.93 7.82 -25.74
C ILE A 153 -9.71 8.69 -26.75
N PHE A 154 -9.08 9.08 -27.85
CA PHE A 154 -9.71 9.89 -28.89
C PHE A 154 -10.54 9.08 -29.92
N GLY A 155 -10.62 7.75 -29.76
CA GLY A 155 -11.43 6.86 -30.57
C GLY A 155 -11.25 7.10 -32.08
N ASP A 156 -12.34 7.38 -32.82
CA ASP A 156 -12.35 7.62 -34.29
C ASP A 156 -11.52 8.84 -34.73
N TYR A 157 -11.04 9.65 -33.83
CA TYR A 157 -10.20 10.81 -34.11
C TYR A 157 -8.71 10.52 -34.08
N VAL A 158 -8.29 9.31 -33.64
CA VAL A 158 -6.88 8.89 -33.66
C VAL A 158 -6.28 9.07 -35.04
N GLY A 159 -5.10 9.66 -35.12
CA GLY A 159 -4.39 9.96 -36.37
C GLY A 159 -4.81 11.28 -37.05
N LYS A 160 -5.91 11.91 -36.66
CA LYS A 160 -6.35 13.21 -37.19
C LYS A 160 -5.59 14.35 -36.53
N LYS A 161 -5.46 15.47 -37.24
CA LYS A 161 -4.78 16.68 -36.73
C LYS A 161 -5.82 17.63 -36.14
N ALA A 162 -5.84 17.74 -34.81
CA ALA A 162 -6.73 18.64 -34.07
C ALA A 162 -6.08 20.00 -33.79
N THR A 163 -6.95 20.99 -33.55
CA THR A 163 -6.56 22.32 -33.12
C THR A 163 -6.91 22.45 -31.63
N PHE A 164 -5.90 22.64 -30.78
CA PHE A 164 -6.05 22.83 -29.34
C PHE A 164 -5.95 24.32 -29.01
N SER A 165 -6.94 24.84 -28.32
CA SER A 165 -6.93 26.20 -27.75
C SER A 165 -6.68 26.13 -26.29
N PHE A 166 -5.63 26.78 -25.83
CA PHE A 166 -5.20 26.83 -24.43
C PHE A 166 -5.46 28.19 -23.80
N THR A 167 -5.86 28.20 -22.54
CA THR A 167 -5.98 29.41 -21.69
C THR A 167 -5.14 29.24 -20.46
N VAL A 168 -4.25 30.18 -20.18
CA VAL A 168 -3.41 30.20 -18.97
C VAL A 168 -4.24 30.74 -17.80
N LYS A 169 -4.54 29.87 -16.86
CA LYS A 169 -5.34 30.22 -15.65
C LYS A 169 -4.48 30.82 -14.55
N ASP A 170 -3.26 30.31 -14.40
CA ASP A 170 -2.32 30.82 -13.43
C ASP A 170 -0.88 30.51 -13.85
N VAL A 171 0.06 31.28 -13.31
CA VAL A 171 1.51 30.99 -13.36
C VAL A 171 1.99 30.92 -11.93
N GLN A 172 2.60 29.81 -11.58
CA GLN A 172 3.04 29.50 -10.22
C GLN A 172 4.52 29.22 -10.20
N LYS A 173 5.15 29.46 -9.05
CA LYS A 173 6.54 29.06 -8.79
C LYS A 173 6.62 28.18 -7.56
N THR A 174 7.48 27.19 -7.60
CA THR A 174 7.92 26.47 -6.41
C THR A 174 8.90 27.36 -5.65
N LEU A 175 8.72 27.50 -4.34
CA LEU A 175 9.67 28.18 -3.48
C LEU A 175 10.88 27.28 -3.24
N SER A 176 12.06 27.85 -3.15
CA SER A 176 13.28 27.13 -2.73
C SER A 176 13.30 26.84 -1.23
N GLU A 177 12.63 27.71 -0.45
CA GLU A 177 12.51 27.58 1.00
C GLU A 177 11.09 27.98 1.44
N PRO A 178 10.56 27.37 2.52
CA PRO A 178 9.27 27.75 3.05
C PRO A 178 9.30 29.15 3.68
N THR A 179 8.16 29.81 3.71
CA THR A 179 7.95 31.08 4.44
C THR A 179 6.71 30.93 5.30
N ASP A 180 6.60 31.72 6.37
CA ASP A 180 5.40 31.68 7.23
C ASP A 180 4.11 31.97 6.45
N ALA A 181 4.19 32.84 5.43
CA ALA A 181 3.04 33.11 4.56
C ALA A 181 2.64 31.90 3.72
N TRP A 182 3.61 31.09 3.29
CA TRP A 182 3.36 29.85 2.58
C TRP A 182 2.81 28.79 3.54
N VAL A 183 3.41 28.62 4.72
CA VAL A 183 2.93 27.69 5.75
C VAL A 183 1.47 27.95 6.09
N LYS A 184 1.11 29.19 6.44
CA LYS A 184 -0.28 29.59 6.75
C LYS A 184 -1.27 29.26 5.64
N LYS A 185 -0.82 29.20 4.40
CA LYS A 185 -1.70 28.95 3.25
C LYS A 185 -1.81 27.47 2.89
N CYS A 186 -0.74 26.72 3.09
CA CYS A 186 -0.57 25.39 2.50
C CYS A 186 -0.48 24.25 3.53
N VAL A 187 -0.34 24.60 4.83
CA VAL A 187 -0.16 23.61 5.90
C VAL A 187 -1.23 23.89 6.98
N ASP A 188 -2.07 22.90 7.21
CA ASP A 188 -3.09 22.99 8.24
C ASP A 188 -2.44 22.91 9.64
N GLY A 189 -2.96 23.70 10.58
CA GLY A 189 -2.53 23.66 11.98
C GLY A 189 -1.21 24.40 12.28
N CYS A 190 -0.47 24.89 11.29
CA CYS A 190 0.78 25.61 11.48
C CYS A 190 0.70 27.04 10.97
N SER A 191 1.39 27.96 11.66
CA SER A 191 1.45 29.39 11.32
C SER A 191 2.85 29.88 10.96
N THR A 192 3.88 29.16 11.35
CA THR A 192 5.28 29.51 11.10
C THR A 192 6.07 28.34 10.54
N VAL A 193 7.19 28.63 9.89
CA VAL A 193 8.11 27.60 9.39
C VAL A 193 8.65 26.75 10.52
N GLU A 194 8.88 27.33 11.69
CA GLU A 194 9.37 26.64 12.87
C GLU A 194 8.34 25.63 13.39
N GLU A 195 7.06 26.04 13.55
CA GLU A 195 5.95 25.12 13.90
C GLU A 195 5.82 23.96 12.90
N TYR A 196 5.90 24.28 11.60
CA TYR A 196 5.81 23.26 10.56
C TYR A 196 6.97 22.26 10.61
N LYS A 197 8.21 22.72 10.79
CA LYS A 197 9.36 21.81 10.94
C LYS A 197 9.27 20.98 12.23
N ALA A 198 8.73 21.54 13.29
CA ALA A 198 8.48 20.81 14.53
C ALA A 198 7.43 19.72 14.36
N SER A 199 6.31 20.00 13.67
CA SER A 199 5.30 18.97 13.37
C SER A 199 5.84 17.86 12.49
N ILE A 200 6.65 18.18 11.46
CA ILE A 200 7.32 17.15 10.64
C ILE A 200 8.22 16.26 11.49
N ARG A 201 8.99 16.84 12.42
CA ARG A 201 9.88 16.09 13.31
C ARG A 201 9.05 15.11 14.16
N GLU A 202 7.99 15.58 14.79
CA GLU A 202 7.09 14.76 15.61
C GLU A 202 6.48 13.61 14.81
N ASP A 203 5.99 13.89 13.61
CA ASP A 203 5.41 12.88 12.72
C ASP A 203 6.45 11.82 12.29
N LEU A 204 7.67 12.25 11.92
CA LEU A 204 8.74 11.33 11.55
C LEU A 204 9.25 10.50 12.73
N GLU A 205 9.38 11.08 13.92
CA GLU A 205 9.75 10.37 15.15
C GLU A 205 8.72 9.30 15.50
N LYS A 206 7.42 9.64 15.38
CA LYS A 206 6.32 8.70 15.58
C LYS A 206 6.39 7.55 14.55
N GLN A 207 6.53 7.88 13.26
CA GLN A 207 6.65 6.87 12.19
C GLN A 207 7.87 5.96 12.38
N ASN A 208 9.02 6.53 12.73
CA ASN A 208 10.23 5.74 12.98
C ASN A 208 10.08 4.81 14.18
N LYS A 209 9.39 5.26 15.23
CA LYS A 209 9.07 4.43 16.41
C LYS A 209 8.13 3.29 16.04
N GLU A 210 7.02 3.59 15.36
CA GLU A 210 6.05 2.58 14.91
C GLU A 210 6.72 1.54 13.99
N LYS A 211 7.56 2.00 13.07
CA LYS A 211 8.33 1.14 12.18
C LYS A 211 9.30 0.23 12.95
N ALA A 212 10.07 0.79 13.87
CA ALA A 212 11.01 0.03 14.69
C ALA A 212 10.29 -1.03 15.55
N GLU A 213 9.11 -0.69 16.10
CA GLU A 213 8.28 -1.64 16.84
C GLU A 213 7.75 -2.77 15.95
N GLN A 214 7.35 -2.49 14.71
CA GLN A 214 6.92 -3.51 13.75
C GLN A 214 8.09 -4.41 13.31
N GLU A 215 9.26 -3.83 13.04
CA GLU A 215 10.47 -4.58 12.69
C GLU A 215 10.89 -5.50 13.86
N ALA A 216 10.84 -5.01 15.09
CA ALA A 216 11.14 -5.81 16.29
C ALA A 216 10.14 -6.97 16.48
N LYS A 217 8.84 -6.73 16.27
CA LYS A 217 7.80 -7.78 16.31
C LYS A 217 8.04 -8.85 15.25
N GLN A 218 8.39 -8.41 14.03
CA GLN A 218 8.68 -9.34 12.94
C GLN A 218 9.93 -10.18 13.23
N GLU A 219 11.03 -9.57 13.69
CA GLU A 219 12.27 -10.28 14.09
C GLU A 219 12.01 -11.29 15.19
N ALA A 220 11.21 -10.89 16.21
CA ALA A 220 10.82 -11.78 17.30
C ALA A 220 10.05 -13.00 16.80
N TRP A 221 9.05 -12.78 15.95
CA TRP A 221 8.27 -13.85 15.32
C TRP A 221 9.12 -14.75 14.44
N ASP A 222 9.97 -14.20 13.59
CA ASP A 222 10.87 -14.96 12.71
C ASP A 222 11.85 -15.82 13.52
N THR A 223 12.29 -15.32 14.67
CA THR A 223 13.13 -16.08 15.60
C THR A 223 12.37 -17.28 16.19
N VAL A 224 11.12 -17.10 16.61
CA VAL A 224 10.26 -18.20 17.07
C VAL A 224 10.04 -19.23 15.97
N MET A 225 9.72 -18.76 14.77
CA MET A 225 9.53 -19.61 13.58
C MET A 225 10.78 -20.43 13.26
N LYS A 226 11.96 -19.81 13.32
CA LYS A 226 13.24 -20.48 13.08
C LYS A 226 13.56 -21.52 14.16
N ASN A 227 13.28 -21.23 15.39
CA ASN A 227 13.55 -22.10 16.53
C ASN A 227 12.55 -23.26 16.65
N SER A 228 11.40 -23.16 16.00
CA SER A 228 10.36 -24.20 16.00
C SER A 228 10.55 -25.19 14.86
N GLU A 229 10.39 -26.50 15.17
CA GLU A 229 10.61 -27.60 14.23
C GLU A 229 9.29 -28.33 13.97
N VAL A 230 8.87 -28.39 12.70
CA VAL A 230 7.71 -29.15 12.25
C VAL A 230 8.19 -30.54 11.77
N HIS A 231 7.67 -31.59 12.40
CA HIS A 231 8.02 -32.96 12.03
C HIS A 231 7.16 -33.48 10.86
N GLU A 232 5.91 -33.08 10.83
CA GLU A 232 4.93 -33.48 9.83
C GLU A 232 3.87 -32.38 9.71
N TYR A 233 3.43 -32.12 8.50
CA TYR A 233 2.34 -31.16 8.23
C TYR A 233 1.03 -31.90 8.04
N PRO A 234 -0.01 -31.66 8.87
CA PRO A 234 -1.34 -32.19 8.63
C PRO A 234 -1.87 -31.70 7.27
N GLU A 235 -2.45 -32.64 6.49
CA GLU A 235 -2.97 -32.32 5.15
C GLU A 235 -4.02 -31.20 5.18
N THR A 236 -4.85 -31.18 6.23
CA THR A 236 -5.88 -30.16 6.42
C THR A 236 -5.29 -28.76 6.59
N ILE A 237 -4.15 -28.62 7.30
CA ILE A 237 -3.48 -27.32 7.50
C ILE A 237 -2.70 -26.94 6.25
N LEU A 238 -2.08 -27.89 5.54
CA LEU A 238 -1.44 -27.62 4.25
C LEU A 238 -2.44 -27.10 3.22
N ALA A 239 -3.66 -27.68 3.17
CA ALA A 239 -4.70 -27.25 2.26
C ALA A 239 -5.09 -25.78 2.42
N ILE A 240 -5.06 -25.25 3.65
CA ILE A 240 -5.27 -23.81 3.92
C ILE A 240 -4.21 -22.98 3.20
N GLY A 241 -2.93 -23.31 3.37
CA GLY A 241 -1.86 -22.58 2.72
C GLY A 241 -1.87 -22.71 1.19
N GLU A 242 -2.30 -23.85 0.68
CA GLU A 242 -2.47 -24.06 -0.76
C GLU A 242 -3.58 -23.17 -1.33
N GLN A 243 -4.73 -23.10 -0.64
CA GLN A 243 -5.84 -22.24 -1.03
C GLN A 243 -5.45 -20.77 -0.98
N MET A 244 -4.76 -20.32 0.08
CA MET A 244 -4.26 -18.95 0.17
C MET A 244 -3.32 -18.58 -0.99
N TYR A 245 -2.47 -19.52 -1.44
CA TYR A 245 -1.62 -19.30 -2.61
C TYR A 245 -2.45 -19.16 -3.89
N ASP A 246 -3.43 -20.03 -4.09
CA ASP A 246 -4.30 -20.02 -5.26
C ASP A 246 -5.12 -18.72 -5.33
N ASP A 247 -5.64 -18.26 -4.20
CA ASP A 247 -6.38 -16.99 -4.10
C ASP A 247 -5.47 -15.76 -4.35
N LEU A 248 -4.23 -15.82 -3.88
CA LEU A 248 -3.23 -14.79 -4.15
C LEU A 248 -2.89 -14.73 -5.65
N LEU A 249 -2.66 -15.88 -6.27
CA LEU A 249 -2.35 -15.96 -7.70
C LEU A 249 -3.52 -15.43 -8.55
N ARG A 250 -4.76 -15.79 -8.19
CA ARG A 250 -5.99 -15.29 -8.84
C ARG A 250 -6.08 -13.77 -8.77
N ARG A 251 -5.88 -13.17 -7.59
CA ARG A 251 -5.90 -11.70 -7.43
C ARG A 251 -4.86 -11.00 -8.30
N TYR A 252 -3.66 -11.56 -8.45
CA TYR A 252 -2.66 -10.99 -9.35
C TYR A 252 -3.05 -11.12 -10.82
N ALA A 253 -3.64 -12.24 -11.21
CA ALA A 253 -4.14 -12.46 -12.58
C ALA A 253 -5.27 -11.47 -12.91
N ASP A 254 -6.24 -11.28 -12.01
CA ASP A 254 -7.34 -10.32 -12.15
C ASP A 254 -6.82 -8.89 -12.30
N THR A 255 -5.85 -8.48 -11.46
CA THR A 255 -5.21 -7.16 -11.55
C THR A 255 -4.51 -6.95 -12.89
N ALA A 256 -3.95 -8.03 -13.47
CA ALA A 256 -3.31 -8.01 -14.78
C ALA A 256 -4.31 -8.18 -15.94
N ASN A 257 -5.62 -8.28 -15.69
CA ASN A 257 -6.67 -8.57 -16.64
C ASN A 257 -6.41 -9.85 -17.48
N THR A 258 -5.98 -10.92 -16.83
CA THR A 258 -5.71 -12.21 -17.44
C THR A 258 -6.13 -13.35 -16.51
N ASP A 259 -6.04 -14.60 -16.97
CA ASP A 259 -6.16 -15.76 -16.09
C ASP A 259 -4.82 -16.11 -15.43
N GLU A 260 -4.83 -17.07 -14.52
CA GLU A 260 -3.66 -17.51 -13.76
C GLU A 260 -2.53 -18.01 -14.67
N ASP A 261 -2.86 -18.78 -15.71
CA ASP A 261 -1.88 -19.29 -16.68
C ASP A 261 -1.23 -18.13 -17.47
N GLY A 262 -2.04 -17.18 -17.96
CA GLY A 262 -1.55 -15.98 -18.66
C GLY A 262 -0.71 -15.06 -17.78
N TYR A 263 -1.07 -14.94 -16.49
CA TYR A 263 -0.24 -14.20 -15.55
C TYR A 263 1.13 -14.88 -15.35
N LEU A 264 1.14 -16.21 -15.14
CA LEU A 264 2.40 -16.97 -14.99
C LEU A 264 3.29 -16.85 -16.22
N GLU A 265 2.72 -16.89 -17.44
CA GLU A 265 3.46 -16.65 -18.68
C GLU A 265 4.07 -15.23 -18.70
N THR A 266 3.31 -14.23 -18.31
CA THR A 266 3.76 -12.82 -18.27
C THR A 266 4.97 -12.63 -17.34
N ILE A 267 4.98 -13.30 -16.19
CA ILE A 267 6.09 -13.22 -15.22
C ILE A 267 7.18 -14.26 -15.46
N GLY A 268 7.04 -15.10 -16.50
CA GLY A 268 8.04 -16.09 -16.91
C GLY A 268 8.18 -17.27 -15.95
N VAL A 269 7.12 -17.65 -15.23
CA VAL A 269 7.10 -18.78 -14.29
C VAL A 269 6.44 -19.99 -14.94
N SER A 270 7.15 -21.11 -15.01
CA SER A 270 6.62 -22.37 -15.53
C SER A 270 5.61 -23.01 -14.53
N LYS A 271 4.70 -23.86 -15.05
CA LYS A 271 3.76 -24.61 -14.20
C LYS A 271 4.45 -25.48 -13.15
N GLU A 272 5.59 -26.08 -13.49
CA GLU A 272 6.38 -26.88 -12.54
C GLU A 272 6.98 -26.01 -11.44
N GLU A 273 7.52 -24.86 -11.81
CA GLU A 273 8.03 -23.89 -10.83
C GLU A 273 6.92 -23.31 -9.96
N ASN A 274 5.74 -23.01 -10.54
CA ASN A 274 4.57 -22.56 -9.81
C ASN A 274 4.11 -23.59 -8.77
N LYS A 275 4.04 -24.87 -9.15
CA LYS A 275 3.70 -25.96 -8.24
C LYS A 275 4.66 -26.01 -7.05
N LYS A 276 5.96 -25.88 -7.30
CA LYS A 276 6.97 -25.87 -6.23
C LYS A 276 6.80 -24.66 -5.30
N LYS A 277 6.55 -23.47 -5.86
CA LYS A 277 6.28 -22.26 -5.07
C LYS A 277 5.02 -22.41 -4.22
N ARG A 278 3.97 -22.99 -4.77
CA ARG A 278 2.73 -23.29 -4.06
C ARG A 278 2.97 -24.21 -2.86
N GLU A 279 3.74 -25.30 -3.05
CA GLU A 279 4.10 -26.23 -1.98
C GLU A 279 4.96 -25.57 -0.88
N GLU A 280 5.94 -24.75 -1.26
CA GLU A 280 6.79 -24.01 -0.32
C GLU A 280 5.97 -22.98 0.48
N TYR A 281 5.12 -22.22 -0.20
CA TYR A 281 4.21 -21.24 0.43
C TYR A 281 3.24 -21.93 1.40
N ALA A 282 2.61 -23.03 0.98
CA ALA A 282 1.68 -23.79 1.81
C ALA A 282 2.35 -24.29 3.10
N LYS A 283 3.59 -24.78 3.02
CA LYS A 283 4.36 -25.20 4.20
C LYS A 283 4.71 -24.05 5.12
N ASP A 284 5.05 -22.86 4.58
CA ASP A 284 5.34 -21.68 5.41
C ASP A 284 4.09 -21.22 6.16
N ILE A 285 2.95 -21.10 5.46
CA ILE A 285 1.68 -20.76 6.08
C ILE A 285 1.26 -21.80 7.12
N ALA A 286 1.31 -23.09 6.78
CA ALA A 286 0.99 -24.17 7.70
C ALA A 286 1.86 -24.10 8.97
N LYS A 287 3.17 -23.86 8.82
CA LYS A 287 4.07 -23.69 9.97
C LYS A 287 3.68 -22.50 10.84
N ARG A 288 3.32 -21.35 10.24
CA ARG A 288 2.86 -20.15 10.97
C ARG A 288 1.61 -20.44 11.79
N ILE A 289 0.60 -21.05 11.17
CA ILE A 289 -0.63 -21.46 11.85
C ILE A 289 -0.33 -22.41 13.00
N MET A 290 0.48 -23.45 12.78
CA MET A 290 0.82 -24.47 13.78
C MET A 290 1.61 -23.86 14.96
N VAL A 291 2.57 -22.98 14.71
CA VAL A 291 3.36 -22.31 15.77
C VAL A 291 2.46 -21.39 16.59
N CYS A 292 1.64 -20.56 15.95
CA CYS A 292 0.72 -19.65 16.62
C CYS A 292 -0.23 -20.43 17.53
N ASN A 293 -0.94 -21.41 16.99
CA ASN A 293 -1.93 -22.18 17.77
C ASN A 293 -1.31 -23.05 18.85
N ALA A 294 -0.10 -23.58 18.64
CA ALA A 294 0.61 -24.30 19.70
C ALA A 294 1.03 -23.39 20.86
N ILE A 295 1.33 -22.12 20.61
CA ILE A 295 1.57 -21.13 21.65
C ILE A 295 0.25 -20.78 22.34
N CYS A 296 -0.83 -20.55 21.58
CA CYS A 296 -2.16 -20.29 22.14
C CYS A 296 -2.61 -21.43 23.07
N GLU A 297 -2.49 -22.69 22.64
CA GLU A 297 -2.80 -23.88 23.46
C GLU A 297 -1.97 -23.87 24.76
N LYS A 298 -0.68 -23.59 24.68
CA LYS A 298 0.23 -23.60 25.83
C LYS A 298 -0.02 -22.46 26.81
N GLU A 299 -0.43 -21.30 26.33
CA GLU A 299 -0.70 -20.09 27.15
C GLU A 299 -2.18 -20.00 27.55
N GLY A 300 -3.04 -20.86 27.03
CA GLY A 300 -4.48 -20.86 27.33
C GLY A 300 -5.24 -19.71 26.66
N PHE A 301 -4.80 -19.29 25.47
CA PHE A 301 -5.48 -18.28 24.68
C PHE A 301 -6.64 -18.93 23.92
N GLU A 302 -7.86 -18.56 24.27
CA GLU A 302 -9.07 -19.08 23.62
C GLU A 302 -9.76 -18.00 22.79
N VAL A 303 -10.45 -18.43 21.74
CA VAL A 303 -11.31 -17.55 20.95
C VAL A 303 -12.49 -17.11 21.84
N GLY A 304 -12.76 -15.79 21.84
CA GLY A 304 -13.85 -15.21 22.64
C GLY A 304 -13.54 -14.96 24.11
N ASP A 305 -12.34 -15.32 24.61
CA ASP A 305 -11.90 -14.93 25.96
C ASP A 305 -11.72 -13.40 26.11
N GLU A 306 -11.46 -12.92 27.34
CA GLU A 306 -11.30 -11.50 27.61
C GLU A 306 -10.18 -10.84 26.77
N GLY A 307 -9.01 -11.50 26.67
CA GLY A 307 -7.90 -10.98 25.87
C GLY A 307 -8.16 -11.00 24.36
N TYR A 308 -8.99 -11.94 23.89
CA TYR A 308 -9.48 -11.95 22.52
C TYR A 308 -10.36 -10.72 22.24
N GLN A 309 -11.30 -10.44 23.15
CA GLN A 309 -12.21 -9.29 23.01
C GLN A 309 -11.47 -7.95 23.09
N GLU A 310 -10.43 -7.85 23.93
CA GLU A 310 -9.57 -6.67 24.01
C GLU A 310 -8.83 -6.43 22.68
N GLU A 311 -8.25 -7.48 22.08
CA GLU A 311 -7.53 -7.36 20.82
C GLU A 311 -8.49 -7.05 19.64
N LEU A 312 -9.67 -7.69 19.60
CA LEU A 312 -10.70 -7.39 18.61
C LEU A 312 -11.08 -5.90 18.66
N LYS A 313 -11.34 -5.38 19.86
CA LYS A 313 -11.66 -3.97 20.04
C LYS A 313 -10.52 -3.04 19.59
N ALA A 314 -9.27 -3.40 19.88
CA ALA A 314 -8.11 -2.64 19.39
C ALA A 314 -8.03 -2.65 17.85
N MET A 315 -8.38 -3.75 17.21
CA MET A 315 -8.45 -3.83 15.75
C MET A 315 -9.60 -2.99 15.18
N GLU A 316 -10.78 -2.99 15.80
CA GLU A 316 -11.91 -2.14 15.43
C GLU A 316 -11.53 -0.65 15.48
N GLU A 317 -10.92 -0.21 16.58
CA GLU A 317 -10.48 1.18 16.78
C GLU A 317 -9.41 1.57 15.75
N LYS A 318 -8.41 0.70 15.54
CA LYS A 318 -7.30 0.96 14.59
C LYS A 318 -7.79 1.09 13.16
N ASN A 319 -8.73 0.26 12.73
CA ASN A 319 -9.26 0.24 11.38
C ASN A 319 -10.48 1.16 11.20
N SER A 320 -11.04 1.71 12.29
CA SER A 320 -12.31 2.46 12.29
C SER A 320 -13.46 1.63 11.69
N MET A 321 -13.52 0.33 12.02
CA MET A 321 -14.46 -0.65 11.52
C MET A 321 -15.11 -1.40 12.68
N THR A 322 -16.32 -1.91 12.47
CA THR A 322 -16.96 -2.85 13.41
C THR A 322 -16.51 -4.28 13.14
N GLU A 323 -16.70 -5.21 14.10
CA GLU A 323 -16.46 -6.63 13.91
C GLU A 323 -17.14 -7.18 12.65
N GLU A 324 -18.42 -6.84 12.42
CA GLU A 324 -19.17 -7.24 11.21
C GLU A 324 -18.47 -6.79 9.92
N GLN A 325 -17.89 -5.58 9.92
CA GLN A 325 -17.15 -5.06 8.78
C GLN A 325 -15.81 -5.75 8.61
N LEU A 326 -15.11 -6.04 9.72
CA LEU A 326 -13.85 -6.79 9.69
C LEU A 326 -14.09 -8.22 9.16
N VAL A 327 -15.15 -8.89 9.62
CA VAL A 327 -15.54 -10.22 9.11
C VAL A 327 -15.90 -10.16 7.62
N ALA A 328 -16.64 -9.12 7.20
CA ALA A 328 -17.01 -8.97 5.78
C ALA A 328 -15.81 -8.72 4.86
N ASP A 329 -14.78 -8.02 5.35
CA ASP A 329 -13.59 -7.66 4.56
C ASP A 329 -12.51 -8.77 4.58
N TYR A 330 -12.38 -9.49 5.68
CA TYR A 330 -11.30 -10.46 5.90
C TYR A 330 -11.75 -11.92 5.96
N GLY A 331 -12.99 -12.18 6.33
CA GLY A 331 -13.48 -13.51 6.71
C GLY A 331 -13.35 -13.76 8.22
N GLU A 332 -14.23 -14.63 8.76
CA GLU A 332 -14.25 -14.95 10.19
C GLU A 332 -12.97 -15.65 10.65
N ASP A 333 -12.55 -16.67 9.90
CA ASP A 333 -11.35 -17.46 10.22
C ASP A 333 -10.06 -16.64 10.18
N GLU A 334 -9.89 -15.79 9.16
CA GLU A 334 -8.73 -14.91 9.02
C GLU A 334 -8.69 -13.86 10.12
N LEU A 335 -9.85 -13.34 10.53
CA LEU A 335 -9.95 -12.40 11.65
C LEU A 335 -9.54 -13.06 12.96
N GLU A 336 -10.09 -14.24 13.27
CA GLU A 336 -9.73 -15.01 14.46
C GLU A 336 -8.24 -15.35 14.50
N GLN A 337 -7.69 -15.82 13.38
CA GLN A 337 -6.26 -16.14 13.27
C GLN A 337 -5.39 -14.90 13.46
N SER A 338 -5.82 -13.74 12.95
CA SER A 338 -5.11 -12.47 13.10
C SER A 338 -5.13 -11.99 14.54
N ILE A 339 -6.25 -12.09 15.24
CA ILE A 339 -6.38 -11.75 16.66
C ILE A 339 -5.44 -12.63 17.50
N GLN A 340 -5.47 -13.95 17.31
CA GLN A 340 -4.60 -14.86 18.03
C GLN A 340 -3.11 -14.60 17.74
N MET A 341 -2.75 -14.32 16.49
CA MET A 341 -1.39 -13.97 16.10
C MET A 341 -0.91 -12.69 16.82
N ASN A 342 -1.75 -11.65 16.86
CA ASN A 342 -1.42 -10.41 17.54
C ASN A 342 -1.17 -10.63 19.03
N ARG A 343 -2.01 -11.44 19.69
CA ARG A 343 -1.85 -11.82 21.10
C ARG A 343 -0.56 -12.58 21.35
N VAL A 344 -0.24 -13.53 20.49
CA VAL A 344 1.01 -14.30 20.57
C VAL A 344 2.23 -13.40 20.41
N VAL A 345 2.24 -12.52 19.41
CA VAL A 345 3.33 -11.57 19.17
C VAL A 345 3.45 -10.59 20.35
N ALA A 346 2.33 -10.09 20.88
CA ALA A 346 2.33 -9.22 22.07
C ALA A 346 2.95 -9.93 23.30
N LEU A 347 2.62 -11.20 23.53
CA LEU A 347 3.23 -12.02 24.58
C LEU A 347 4.74 -12.15 24.39
N ILE A 348 5.19 -12.50 23.16
CA ILE A 348 6.60 -12.65 22.84
C ILE A 348 7.37 -11.37 23.15
N MET A 349 6.82 -10.22 22.75
CA MET A 349 7.42 -8.90 22.99
C MET A 349 7.43 -8.52 24.48
N ALA A 350 6.37 -8.85 25.21
CA ALA A 350 6.28 -8.58 26.66
C ALA A 350 7.31 -9.41 27.47
N GLU A 351 7.59 -10.63 27.04
CA GLU A 351 8.52 -11.57 27.67
C GLU A 351 9.96 -11.45 27.11
N ALA A 352 10.21 -10.56 26.15
CA ALA A 352 11.55 -10.33 25.60
C ALA A 352 12.49 -9.75 26.64
N LYS A 353 13.77 -10.09 26.54
CA LYS A 353 14.82 -9.50 27.39
C LYS A 353 14.95 -8.01 27.05
N LYS A 354 14.93 -7.18 28.09
CA LYS A 354 15.15 -5.73 27.98
C LYS A 354 16.64 -5.42 27.96
#